data_24315b1b5a01f8a84d468c8f69dc7182
#
_entry.id   24315b1b5a01f8a84d468c8f69dc7182
#
_cell.length_a   1.000
_cell.length_b   1.000
_cell.length_c   1.000
_cell.angle_alpha   90.00
_cell.angle_beta   90.00
_cell.angle_gamma   90.00
#
_symmetry.space_group_name_H-M   'P 1'
#
loop_
_entity.id
_entity.type
_entity.pdbx_description
1 polymer ?
#
loop_
_entity_poly.entity_id
_entity_poly.type
_entity_poly.pdbx_seq_one_letter_code
_entity_poly.pdbx_strand_id
1 'polypeptide(L)'
;MSIIIGIDHGYYAIKTAHCSFPAGLTSYGEHEPYTRQGLLELGGCFFVCGSGRQPIQRDKTANDNYYLLTLAAIAKEIRQRGLPPECSVRIAAGLPLTSFGRDKPKFRDYLLRSNQSVNFKFEGVEYSITIEEVAIFPQGYAALMTEVGLGRTVHAPHGPRRLDGGPYAHRQCHPCG
;
A
#
# COMPACT_ATOMS: atom_id res chain seq x y z
N MET A 1 -23.24 8.53 0.27
CA MET A 1 -22.40 8.55 -0.95
C MET A 1 -21.27 7.56 -0.74
N SER A 2 -21.05 6.63 -1.68
CA SER A 2 -19.95 5.66 -1.59
C SER A 2 -18.82 6.09 -2.51
N ILE A 3 -17.58 6.09 -2.01
CA ILE A 3 -16.37 6.48 -2.76
C ILE A 3 -15.38 5.32 -2.85
N ILE A 4 -14.62 5.26 -3.95
CA ILE A 4 -13.57 4.25 -4.11
C ILE A 4 -12.21 4.89 -3.81
N ILE A 5 -11.44 4.22 -2.94
CA ILE A 5 -10.08 4.63 -2.59
C ILE A 5 -9.11 3.47 -2.84
N GLY A 6 -8.15 3.67 -3.74
CA GLY A 6 -7.02 2.77 -3.91
C GLY A 6 -5.97 3.05 -2.84
N ILE A 7 -5.51 2.02 -2.11
CA ILE A 7 -4.50 2.15 -1.06
C ILE A 7 -3.39 1.11 -1.27
N ASP A 8 -2.18 1.58 -1.53
CA ASP A 8 -0.99 0.74 -1.54
C ASP A 8 -0.37 0.72 -0.14
N HIS A 9 -0.42 -0.44 0.50
CA HIS A 9 0.12 -0.68 1.83
C HIS A 9 1.59 -1.12 1.73
N GLY A 10 2.48 -0.21 1.32
CA GLY A 10 3.92 -0.47 1.27
C GLY A 10 4.56 -0.57 2.66
N TYR A 11 5.76 -1.18 2.73
CA TYR A 11 6.56 -1.22 3.97
C TYR A 11 7.16 0.14 4.33
N TYR A 12 7.43 0.99 3.33
CA TYR A 12 8.02 2.31 3.51
C TYR A 12 7.00 3.41 3.56
N ALA A 13 5.94 3.31 2.77
CA ALA A 13 4.92 4.33 2.66
C ALA A 13 3.55 3.72 2.37
N ILE A 14 2.53 4.37 2.89
CA ILE A 14 1.14 4.20 2.47
C ILE A 14 0.88 5.22 1.36
N LYS A 15 0.29 4.76 0.26
CA LYS A 15 0.02 5.60 -0.90
C LYS A 15 -1.44 5.46 -1.34
N THR A 16 -2.01 6.57 -1.74
CA THR A 16 -3.31 6.67 -2.42
C THR A 16 -3.15 7.42 -3.72
N ALA A 17 -4.23 7.71 -4.42
CA ALA A 17 -4.18 8.49 -5.67
C ALA A 17 -3.62 9.91 -5.46
N HIS A 18 -3.90 10.55 -4.31
CA HIS A 18 -3.55 11.94 -4.05
C HIS A 18 -2.63 12.14 -2.84
N CYS A 19 -2.36 11.09 -2.06
CA CYS A 19 -1.59 11.18 -0.83
C CYS A 19 -0.51 10.11 -0.73
N SER A 20 0.63 10.48 -0.12
CA SER A 20 1.66 9.52 0.27
C SER A 20 2.25 9.95 1.60
N PHE A 21 2.44 9.00 2.53
CA PHE A 21 3.06 9.27 3.82
C PHE A 21 3.80 8.02 4.33
N PRO A 22 4.81 8.18 5.21
CA PRO A 22 5.55 7.04 5.76
C PRO A 22 4.63 6.02 6.44
N ALA A 23 4.93 4.72 6.28
CA ALA A 23 4.16 3.63 6.89
C ALA A 23 4.47 3.43 8.38
N GLY A 24 4.98 4.46 9.06
CA GLY A 24 5.26 4.45 10.49
C GLY A 24 4.03 4.79 11.31
N LEU A 25 3.95 4.21 12.51
CA LEU A 25 2.89 4.49 13.48
C LEU A 25 3.48 4.41 14.89
N THR A 26 3.21 5.43 15.68
CA THR A 26 3.57 5.48 17.11
C THR A 26 2.31 5.54 17.95
N SER A 27 2.17 4.61 18.90
CA SER A 27 1.04 4.60 19.84
C SER A 27 1.42 5.41 21.10
N TYR A 28 0.49 6.22 21.57
CA TYR A 28 0.59 7.01 22.79
C TYR A 28 -0.41 6.55 23.86
N GLY A 29 -1.18 5.48 23.57
CA GLY A 29 -2.23 5.01 24.48
C GLY A 29 -3.27 6.10 24.70
N GLU A 30 -3.66 6.32 25.94
CA GLU A 30 -4.67 7.34 26.35
C GLU A 30 -4.09 8.75 26.48
N HIS A 31 -2.78 8.95 26.24
CA HIS A 31 -2.13 10.25 26.41
C HIS A 31 -2.07 10.98 25.05
N GLU A 32 -2.70 12.13 24.98
CA GLU A 32 -2.67 12.96 23.78
C GLU A 32 -1.24 13.56 23.58
N PRO A 33 -0.59 13.29 22.43
CA PRO A 33 0.72 13.90 22.13
C PRO A 33 0.58 15.36 21.73
N TYR A 34 1.65 16.15 21.89
CA TYR A 34 1.65 17.58 21.50
C TYR A 34 1.51 17.82 19.99
N THR A 35 1.86 16.81 19.14
CA THR A 35 1.75 16.95 17.69
C THR A 35 0.33 16.72 17.22
N ARG A 36 -0.12 17.57 16.29
CA ARG A 36 -1.39 17.35 15.58
C ARG A 36 -1.19 16.69 14.21
N GLN A 37 0.00 16.79 13.66
CA GLN A 37 0.29 16.22 12.35
C GLN A 37 0.27 14.69 12.41
N GLY A 38 -0.57 14.07 11.60
CA GLY A 38 -0.76 12.62 11.57
C GLY A 38 -1.47 12.04 12.78
N LEU A 39 -1.98 12.87 13.69
CA LEU A 39 -2.66 12.43 14.91
C LEU A 39 -4.00 11.79 14.58
N LEU A 40 -4.14 10.53 14.97
CA LEU A 40 -5.37 9.75 14.88
C LEU A 40 -5.81 9.37 16.29
N GLU A 41 -7.06 9.66 16.62
CA GLU A 41 -7.72 9.25 17.85
C GLU A 41 -8.79 8.22 17.50
N LEU A 42 -8.72 7.06 18.13
CA LEU A 42 -9.68 5.97 17.96
C LEU A 42 -9.93 5.26 19.30
N GLY A 43 -11.19 5.21 19.73
CA GLY A 43 -11.57 4.51 20.95
C GLY A 43 -10.88 5.06 22.22
N GLY A 44 -10.58 6.35 22.28
CA GLY A 44 -9.89 6.99 23.41
C GLY A 44 -8.37 6.79 23.41
N CYS A 45 -7.82 6.16 22.39
CA CYS A 45 -6.38 5.99 22.22
C CYS A 45 -5.84 6.89 21.11
N PHE A 46 -4.60 7.38 21.29
CA PHE A 46 -3.93 8.28 20.37
C PHE A 46 -2.79 7.60 19.63
N PHE A 47 -2.70 7.86 18.34
CA PHE A 47 -1.69 7.31 17.43
C PHE A 47 -1.17 8.42 16.53
N VAL A 48 0.13 8.43 16.27
CA VAL A 48 0.72 9.32 15.26
C VAL A 48 1.07 8.50 14.02
N CYS A 49 0.30 8.69 12.95
CA CYS A 49 0.48 8.05 11.65
C CYS A 49 1.47 8.84 10.79
N GLY A 50 2.37 8.14 10.11
CA GLY A 50 3.39 8.77 9.26
C GLY A 50 4.67 9.13 10.00
N SER A 51 4.86 8.66 11.23
CA SER A 51 6.08 8.85 12.02
C SER A 51 6.96 7.60 11.98
N GLY A 52 8.18 7.73 11.44
CA GLY A 52 9.12 6.61 11.40
C GLY A 52 8.76 5.53 10.37
N ARG A 53 9.15 4.28 10.69
CA ARG A 53 8.90 3.09 9.85
C ARG A 53 8.39 1.95 10.70
N GLN A 54 7.48 1.15 10.14
CA GLN A 54 7.11 -0.13 10.73
C GLN A 54 8.29 -1.12 10.60
N PRO A 55 8.51 -1.98 11.62
CA PRO A 55 9.35 -3.17 11.42
C PRO A 55 8.80 -3.98 10.24
N ILE A 56 9.69 -4.61 9.48
CA ILE A 56 9.26 -5.48 8.38
C ILE A 56 8.47 -6.64 8.97
N GLN A 57 7.16 -6.62 8.78
CA GLN A 57 6.26 -7.68 9.22
C GLN A 57 5.88 -8.54 8.01
N ARG A 58 6.08 -9.85 8.13
CA ARG A 58 5.62 -10.81 7.09
C ARG A 58 4.10 -10.86 6.99
N ASP A 59 3.42 -10.58 8.11
CA ASP A 59 1.95 -10.59 8.22
C ASP A 59 1.45 -9.19 8.57
N LYS A 60 0.83 -8.53 7.60
CA LYS A 60 0.25 -7.19 7.76
C LYS A 60 -0.97 -7.14 8.68
N THR A 61 -1.49 -8.29 9.06
CA THR A 61 -2.67 -8.43 9.93
C THR A 61 -2.30 -8.83 11.36
N ALA A 62 -1.00 -8.87 11.70
CA ALA A 62 -0.52 -9.28 13.01
C ALA A 62 -0.92 -8.32 14.14
N ASN A 63 -1.18 -7.07 13.82
CA ASN A 63 -1.64 -6.03 14.75
C ASN A 63 -2.50 -5.01 13.99
N ASP A 64 -3.02 -4.00 14.69
CA ASP A 64 -3.90 -2.98 14.10
C ASP A 64 -3.19 -1.88 13.32
N ASN A 65 -1.87 -1.91 13.21
CA ASN A 65 -1.10 -0.82 12.62
C ASN A 65 -1.54 -0.47 11.18
N TYR A 66 -1.66 -1.48 10.31
CA TYR A 66 -2.09 -1.24 8.94
C TYR A 66 -3.55 -0.81 8.83
N TYR A 67 -4.40 -1.21 9.77
CA TYR A 67 -5.79 -0.72 9.83
C TYR A 67 -5.83 0.76 10.21
N LEU A 68 -5.08 1.18 11.23
CA LEU A 68 -4.98 2.58 11.65
C LEU A 68 -4.38 3.46 10.54
N LEU A 69 -3.35 2.97 9.85
CA LEU A 69 -2.77 3.65 8.69
C LEU A 69 -3.78 3.74 7.53
N THR A 70 -4.67 2.75 7.38
CA THR A 70 -5.77 2.79 6.39
C THR A 70 -6.77 3.88 6.74
N LEU A 71 -7.19 4.02 8.00
CA LEU A 71 -8.07 5.10 8.43
C LEU A 71 -7.44 6.48 8.18
N ALA A 72 -6.15 6.64 8.49
CA ALA A 72 -5.41 7.87 8.17
C ALA A 72 -5.35 8.16 6.66
N ALA A 73 -5.15 7.12 5.83
CA ALA A 73 -5.15 7.25 4.37
C ALA A 73 -6.52 7.67 3.83
N ILE A 74 -7.61 7.08 4.35
CA ILE A 74 -8.98 7.44 4.01
C ILE A 74 -9.26 8.91 4.37
N ALA A 75 -8.91 9.34 5.59
CA ALA A 75 -9.12 10.71 6.04
C ALA A 75 -8.36 11.73 5.18
N LYS A 76 -7.09 11.43 4.85
CA LYS A 76 -6.28 12.28 3.96
C LYS A 76 -6.88 12.37 2.55
N GLU A 77 -7.35 11.26 2.01
CA GLU A 77 -7.93 11.19 0.67
C GLU A 77 -9.27 11.95 0.60
N ILE A 78 -10.14 11.79 1.61
CA ILE A 78 -11.40 12.53 1.73
C ILE A 78 -11.13 14.04 1.77
N ARG A 79 -10.19 14.47 2.61
CA ARG A 79 -9.82 15.88 2.72
C ARG A 79 -9.26 16.43 1.41
N GLN A 80 -8.39 15.68 0.74
CA GLN A 80 -7.77 16.10 -0.52
C GLN A 80 -8.79 16.24 -1.65
N ARG A 81 -9.84 15.41 -1.64
CA ARG A 81 -10.95 15.47 -2.60
C ARG A 81 -12.05 16.48 -2.21
N GLY A 82 -11.95 17.13 -1.07
CA GLY A 82 -13.00 18.03 -0.54
C GLY A 82 -14.33 17.33 -0.28
N LEU A 83 -14.30 16.07 0.12
CA LEU A 83 -15.48 15.27 0.38
C LEU A 83 -15.92 15.38 1.84
N PRO A 84 -17.21 15.11 2.16
CA PRO A 84 -17.69 15.14 3.54
C PRO A 84 -17.01 14.04 4.37
N PRO A 85 -16.73 14.32 5.68
CA PRO A 85 -16.08 13.36 6.57
C PRO A 85 -16.97 12.18 6.96
N GLU A 86 -18.25 12.25 6.64
CA GLU A 86 -19.22 11.16 6.82
C GLU A 86 -19.55 10.53 5.46
N CYS A 87 -19.02 9.34 5.20
CA CYS A 87 -19.25 8.64 3.94
C CYS A 87 -18.96 7.14 4.02
N SER A 88 -19.47 6.42 3.03
CA SER A 88 -19.13 5.03 2.79
C SER A 88 -17.93 4.92 1.84
N VAL A 89 -17.04 3.96 2.10
CA VAL A 89 -15.81 3.77 1.37
C VAL A 89 -15.69 2.33 0.86
N ARG A 90 -15.31 2.18 -0.39
CA ARG A 90 -14.87 0.92 -0.97
C ARG A 90 -13.37 0.97 -1.20
N ILE A 91 -12.64 0.01 -0.65
CA ILE A 91 -11.17 -0.01 -0.68
C ILE A 91 -10.68 -0.95 -1.78
N ALA A 92 -9.74 -0.47 -2.59
CA ALA A 92 -8.93 -1.29 -3.48
C ALA A 92 -7.50 -1.35 -2.93
N ALA A 93 -7.08 -2.50 -2.37
CA ALA A 93 -5.78 -2.66 -1.72
C ALA A 93 -4.88 -3.64 -2.47
N GLY A 94 -3.56 -3.43 -2.39
CA GLY A 94 -2.54 -4.25 -3.04
C GLY A 94 -1.84 -5.21 -2.07
N LEU A 95 -1.62 -6.47 -2.50
CA LEU A 95 -0.75 -7.42 -1.82
C LEU A 95 0.37 -7.90 -2.76
N PRO A 96 1.57 -8.22 -2.22
CA PRO A 96 2.64 -8.83 -3.00
C PRO A 96 2.17 -10.10 -3.69
N LEU A 97 2.53 -10.28 -4.96
CA LEU A 97 2.13 -11.44 -5.76
C LEU A 97 2.53 -12.76 -5.10
N THR A 98 3.69 -12.80 -4.44
CA THR A 98 4.24 -13.98 -3.76
C THR A 98 3.38 -14.48 -2.59
N SER A 99 2.59 -13.62 -1.97
CA SER A 99 1.71 -13.97 -0.84
C SER A 99 0.23 -13.82 -1.15
N PHE A 100 -0.11 -13.35 -2.35
CA PHE A 100 -1.46 -12.94 -2.72
C PHE A 100 -2.54 -14.01 -2.47
N GLY A 101 -2.31 -15.24 -2.95
CA GLY A 101 -3.32 -16.32 -2.79
C GLY A 101 -3.60 -16.68 -1.34
N ARG A 102 -2.53 -16.70 -0.51
CA ARG A 102 -2.63 -17.07 0.91
C ARG A 102 -3.23 -15.93 1.76
N ASP A 103 -2.79 -14.69 1.54
CA ASP A 103 -3.05 -13.58 2.45
C ASP A 103 -4.28 -12.75 2.05
N LYS A 104 -4.79 -12.92 0.80
CA LYS A 104 -5.92 -12.17 0.28
C LYS A 104 -7.18 -12.21 1.17
N PRO A 105 -7.74 -13.38 1.55
CA PRO A 105 -8.95 -13.40 2.37
C PRO A 105 -8.72 -12.78 3.75
N LYS A 106 -7.59 -13.11 4.39
CA LYS A 106 -7.24 -12.60 5.71
C LYS A 106 -7.09 -11.07 5.71
N PHE A 107 -6.40 -10.51 4.72
CA PHE A 107 -6.19 -9.06 4.63
C PHE A 107 -7.47 -8.31 4.28
N ARG A 108 -8.32 -8.89 3.43
CA ARG A 108 -9.66 -8.35 3.16
C ARG A 108 -10.48 -8.24 4.42
N ASP A 109 -10.60 -9.34 5.17
CA ASP A 109 -11.43 -9.40 6.38
C ASP A 109 -10.86 -8.51 7.49
N TYR A 110 -9.54 -8.40 7.58
CA TYR A 110 -8.84 -7.49 8.49
C TYR A 110 -9.17 -6.01 8.21
N LEU A 111 -9.24 -5.58 6.96
CA LEU A 111 -9.58 -4.19 6.60
C LEU A 111 -11.09 -3.93 6.68
N LEU A 112 -11.91 -4.92 6.29
CA LEU A 112 -13.36 -4.80 6.29
C LEU A 112 -13.94 -4.78 7.71
N ARG A 113 -13.34 -5.54 8.62
CA ARG A 113 -13.85 -5.78 9.99
C ARG A 113 -15.33 -6.21 9.98
N SER A 114 -16.21 -5.43 10.60
CA SER A 114 -17.62 -5.80 10.79
C SER A 114 -18.60 -5.02 9.91
N ASN A 115 -18.17 -4.32 8.88
CA ASN A 115 -18.99 -3.39 8.07
C ASN A 115 -19.72 -2.32 8.90
N GLN A 116 -19.32 -2.12 10.15
CA GLN A 116 -19.88 -1.09 11.00
C GLN A 116 -19.20 0.26 10.73
N SER A 117 -19.94 1.34 11.02
CA SER A 117 -19.37 2.68 10.98
C SER A 117 -18.29 2.82 12.04
N VAL A 118 -17.14 3.32 11.62
CA VAL A 118 -15.99 3.61 12.48
C VAL A 118 -15.90 5.11 12.68
N ASN A 119 -16.05 5.54 13.92
CA ASN A 119 -15.88 6.94 14.31
C ASN A 119 -14.46 7.14 14.84
N PHE A 120 -13.75 8.06 14.26
CA PHE A 120 -12.39 8.43 14.66
C PHE A 120 -12.12 9.89 14.38
N LYS A 121 -11.10 10.45 15.00
CA LYS A 121 -10.64 11.81 14.75
C LYS A 121 -9.27 11.78 14.12
N PHE A 122 -9.09 12.53 13.05
CA PHE A 122 -7.79 12.63 12.37
C PHE A 122 -7.41 14.10 12.16
N GLU A 123 -6.26 14.48 12.71
CA GLU A 123 -5.73 15.87 12.68
C GLU A 123 -6.79 16.92 13.12
N GLY A 124 -7.60 16.57 14.12
CA GLY A 124 -8.64 17.45 14.70
C GLY A 124 -9.99 17.42 13.99
N VAL A 125 -10.14 16.69 12.88
CA VAL A 125 -11.41 16.51 12.17
C VAL A 125 -12.04 15.16 12.55
N GLU A 126 -13.33 15.16 12.85
CA GLU A 126 -14.11 13.93 13.15
C GLU A 126 -14.56 13.27 11.84
N TYR A 127 -14.38 11.97 11.76
CA TYR A 127 -14.79 11.14 10.63
C TYR A 127 -15.73 10.03 11.10
N SER A 128 -16.76 9.76 10.30
CA SER A 128 -17.66 8.62 10.45
C SER A 128 -17.66 7.82 9.13
N ILE A 129 -16.92 6.73 9.11
CA ILE A 129 -16.64 5.99 7.88
C ILE A 129 -17.19 4.57 7.97
N THR A 130 -17.93 4.15 6.93
CA THR A 130 -18.33 2.75 6.75
C THR A 130 -17.53 2.16 5.60
N ILE A 131 -16.70 1.14 5.88
CA ILE A 131 -16.01 0.37 4.84
C ILE A 131 -16.97 -0.69 4.33
N GLU A 132 -17.58 -0.46 3.17
CA GLU A 132 -18.59 -1.36 2.59
C GLU A 132 -17.98 -2.58 1.89
N GLU A 133 -16.83 -2.38 1.25
CA GLU A 133 -16.19 -3.41 0.43
C GLU A 133 -14.67 -3.24 0.44
N VAL A 134 -13.96 -4.36 0.45
CA VAL A 134 -12.52 -4.40 0.26
C VAL A 134 -12.18 -5.38 -0.86
N ALA A 135 -11.67 -4.84 -1.96
CA ALA A 135 -11.15 -5.61 -3.08
C ALA A 135 -9.62 -5.66 -3.01
N ILE A 136 -9.05 -6.87 -3.06
CA ILE A 136 -7.60 -7.07 -2.99
C ILE A 136 -7.06 -7.47 -4.36
N PHE A 137 -6.02 -6.75 -4.82
CA PHE A 137 -5.35 -6.94 -6.10
C PHE A 137 -3.87 -7.30 -5.89
N PRO A 138 -3.23 -8.00 -6.83
CA PRO A 138 -1.78 -8.14 -6.84
C PRO A 138 -1.11 -6.77 -6.99
N GLN A 139 -0.04 -6.50 -6.23
CA GLN A 139 0.75 -5.27 -6.40
C GLN A 139 1.29 -5.19 -7.83
N GLY A 140 1.28 -3.98 -8.40
CA GLY A 140 1.63 -3.76 -9.80
C GLY A 140 0.50 -4.01 -10.81
N TYR A 141 -0.64 -4.59 -10.39
CA TYR A 141 -1.77 -4.85 -11.29
C TYR A 141 -2.31 -3.58 -11.96
N ALA A 142 -2.41 -2.48 -11.22
CA ALA A 142 -2.85 -1.19 -11.76
C ALA A 142 -1.89 -0.66 -12.84
N ALA A 143 -0.58 -0.79 -12.64
CA ALA A 143 0.41 -0.41 -13.64
C ALA A 143 0.31 -1.28 -14.89
N LEU A 144 0.12 -2.59 -14.74
CA LEU A 144 -0.07 -3.52 -15.85
C LEU A 144 -1.31 -3.17 -16.66
N MET A 145 -2.44 -2.88 -15.99
CA MET A 145 -3.70 -2.51 -16.67
C MET A 145 -3.61 -1.18 -17.42
N THR A 146 -2.81 -0.24 -16.91
CA THR A 146 -2.56 1.04 -17.60
C THR A 146 -1.79 0.80 -18.91
N GLU A 147 -0.76 -0.03 -18.90
CA GLU A 147 0.02 -0.37 -20.09
C GLU A 147 -0.81 -1.14 -21.12
N VAL A 148 -1.63 -2.10 -20.68
CA VAL A 148 -2.53 -2.87 -21.56
C VAL A 148 -3.63 -1.98 -22.15
N GLY A 149 -4.20 -1.08 -21.34
CA GLY A 149 -5.26 -0.15 -21.79
C GLY A 149 -4.78 0.90 -22.79
N LEU A 150 -3.47 1.21 -22.81
CA LEU A 150 -2.85 2.11 -23.79
C LEU A 150 -2.40 1.41 -25.08
N GLY A 151 -2.71 0.12 -25.27
CA GLY A 151 -2.34 -0.64 -26.46
C GLY A 151 -0.82 -0.88 -26.62
N ARG A 152 -0.03 -0.66 -25.58
CA ARG A 152 1.38 -0.99 -25.56
C ARG A 152 1.52 -2.48 -25.26
N THR A 153 1.91 -3.23 -26.30
CA THR A 153 2.30 -4.64 -26.16
C THR A 153 3.53 -4.70 -25.24
N VAL A 154 3.39 -5.34 -24.09
CA VAL A 154 4.54 -5.59 -23.20
C VAL A 154 5.43 -6.61 -23.93
N HIS A 155 6.49 -6.15 -24.61
CA HIS A 155 7.54 -7.04 -25.07
C HIS A 155 8.21 -7.63 -23.83
N ALA A 156 8.10 -8.94 -23.69
CA ALA A 156 8.89 -9.69 -22.72
C ALA A 156 10.38 -9.36 -22.95
N PRO A 157 11.20 -9.15 -21.91
CA PRO A 157 12.62 -8.93 -22.10
C PRO A 157 13.19 -10.15 -22.80
N HIS A 158 13.83 -9.92 -23.94
CA HIS A 158 14.53 -10.96 -24.66
C HIS A 158 15.49 -11.67 -23.72
N GLY A 159 15.35 -12.98 -23.62
CA GLY A 159 16.31 -13.84 -22.94
C GLY A 159 17.74 -13.61 -23.47
N PRO A 160 18.77 -14.02 -22.73
CA PRO A 160 20.15 -13.73 -23.07
C PRO A 160 20.43 -14.22 -24.50
N ARG A 161 20.94 -13.30 -25.36
CA ARG A 161 21.39 -13.63 -26.70
C ARG A 161 22.46 -14.70 -26.58
N ARG A 162 22.23 -15.87 -27.20
CA ARG A 162 23.29 -16.82 -27.42
C ARG A 162 24.36 -16.11 -28.27
N LEU A 163 25.55 -15.99 -27.72
CA LEU A 163 26.70 -15.62 -28.47
C LEU A 163 27.05 -16.84 -29.33
N ASP A 164 26.69 -16.79 -30.61
CA ASP A 164 27.12 -17.79 -31.58
C ASP A 164 28.62 -17.74 -31.69
N GLY A 165 29.24 -18.87 -31.33
CA GLY A 165 30.68 -19.02 -31.36
C GLY A 165 31.22 -18.95 -32.77
N GLY A 166 31.91 -17.88 -33.12
CA GLY A 166 32.76 -17.83 -34.27
C GLY A 166 34.01 -18.71 -34.06
N PRO A 167 34.54 -19.34 -35.13
CA PRO A 167 35.68 -20.27 -35.00
C PRO A 167 36.96 -19.54 -34.62
N TYR A 168 37.53 -19.90 -33.49
CA TYR A 168 38.87 -19.47 -33.10
C TYR A 168 39.88 -20.08 -34.07
N ALA A 169 40.50 -19.25 -34.89
CA ALA A 169 41.69 -19.63 -35.67
C ALA A 169 42.90 -19.80 -34.72
N HIS A 170 43.39 -21.01 -34.61
CA HIS A 170 44.65 -21.32 -33.94
C HIS A 170 45.82 -20.58 -34.66
N ARG A 171 46.37 -19.57 -34.01
CA ARG A 171 47.72 -19.09 -34.37
C ARG A 171 48.72 -19.83 -33.51
N GLN A 172 49.51 -20.66 -34.18
CA GLN A 172 50.71 -21.27 -33.61
C GLN A 172 51.77 -20.18 -33.38
N CYS A 173 52.21 -20.03 -32.14
CA CYS A 173 53.40 -19.28 -31.80
C CYS A 173 54.61 -20.22 -31.94
N HIS A 174 55.52 -19.90 -32.85
CA HIS A 174 56.86 -20.49 -32.89
C HIS A 174 57.72 -19.89 -31.76
N PRO A 175 58.56 -20.69 -31.10
CA PRO A 175 59.56 -20.19 -30.17
C PRO A 175 60.77 -19.62 -30.94
N CYS A 176 61.13 -18.39 -30.61
CA CYS A 176 62.47 -17.85 -30.97
C CYS A 176 63.43 -18.29 -29.90
N GLY A 177 64.60 -18.76 -30.40
CA GLY A 177 65.78 -19.17 -29.65
C GLY A 177 66.48 -18.05 -28.87
#